data_07b57c5bec52f34200740d20657fe489
#
_entry.id   07b57c5bec52f34200740d20657fe489
#
_cell.length_a   1.000
_cell.length_b   1.000
_cell.length_c   1.000
_cell.angle_alpha   90.00
_cell.angle_beta   90.00
_cell.angle_gamma   90.00
#
_symmetry.space_group_name_H-M   'P 1'
#
loop_
_entity.id
_entity.type
_entity.pdbx_description
1 polymer ?
#
loop_
_entity_poly.entity_id
_entity_poly.type
_entity_poly.pdbx_seq_one_letter_code
_entity_poly.pdbx_strand_id
1 'polypeptide(L)'
;MRVKNQKQKSIKAEFLRSLKWKRWRYTMLDYYNNKDCITNKPLRNRWNLHHLDLREENYTVLKEERFRPLNSDTHDCVHFLYRYYKKDPFIIDRLRTILDLMVKMNED
;
A
#
# COMPACT_ATOMS: atom_id res chain seq x y z
N MET A 1 -14.61 -14.73 21.42
CA MET A 1 -14.29 -14.24 20.07
C MET A 1 -14.04 -12.73 20.01
N ARG A 2 -14.88 -11.91 20.66
CA ARG A 2 -14.68 -10.46 20.71
C ARG A 2 -13.34 -10.06 21.32
N VAL A 3 -12.94 -10.76 22.39
CA VAL A 3 -11.66 -10.49 23.09
C VAL A 3 -10.46 -10.71 22.17
N LYS A 4 -10.50 -11.80 21.37
CA LYS A 4 -9.42 -12.14 20.44
C LYS A 4 -9.33 -11.08 19.32
N ASN A 5 -10.47 -10.65 18.76
CA ASN A 5 -10.50 -9.62 17.72
C ASN A 5 -10.04 -8.25 18.24
N GLN A 6 -10.43 -7.89 19.46
CA GLN A 6 -9.98 -6.65 20.09
C GLN A 6 -8.49 -6.67 20.35
N LYS A 7 -7.94 -7.81 20.77
CA LYS A 7 -6.50 -7.98 21.00
C LYS A 7 -5.72 -7.82 19.69
N GLN A 8 -6.20 -8.40 18.60
CA GLN A 8 -5.57 -8.28 17.28
C GLN A 8 -5.60 -6.84 16.77
N LYS A 9 -6.74 -6.16 16.89
CA LYS A 9 -6.86 -4.74 16.53
C LYS A 9 -5.94 -3.87 17.36
N SER A 10 -5.79 -4.16 18.67
CA SER A 10 -4.88 -3.44 19.55
C SER A 10 -3.43 -3.60 19.12
N ILE A 11 -3.01 -4.81 18.73
CA ILE A 11 -1.65 -5.09 18.25
C ILE A 11 -1.37 -4.31 16.96
N LYS A 12 -2.29 -4.32 16.00
CA LYS A 12 -2.16 -3.55 14.75
C LYS A 12 -2.09 -2.05 15.02
N ALA A 13 -2.99 -1.53 15.84
CA ALA A 13 -3.04 -0.11 16.18
C ALA A 13 -1.76 0.33 16.88
N GLU A 14 -1.27 -0.49 17.80
CA GLU A 14 -0.03 -0.24 18.51
C GLU A 14 1.18 -0.21 17.57
N PHE A 15 1.25 -1.18 16.65
CA PHE A 15 2.30 -1.23 15.64
C PHE A 15 2.28 0.00 14.73
N LEU A 16 1.11 0.41 14.25
CA LEU A 16 0.97 1.56 13.36
C LEU A 16 1.33 2.88 14.05
N ARG A 17 1.27 2.94 15.39
CA ARG A 17 1.71 4.10 16.15
C ARG A 17 3.18 4.02 16.57
N SER A 18 3.84 2.89 16.34
CA SER A 18 5.21 2.67 16.78
C SER A 18 6.21 3.53 16.01
N LEU A 19 7.34 3.84 16.66
CA LEU A 19 8.45 4.53 16.02
C LEU A 19 9.04 3.68 14.89
N LYS A 20 9.04 2.35 15.04
CA LYS A 20 9.51 1.40 14.02
C LYS A 20 8.71 1.56 12.73
N TRP A 21 7.38 1.63 12.81
CA TRP A 21 6.51 1.82 11.65
C TRP A 21 6.73 3.18 11.00
N LYS A 22 6.83 4.25 11.81
CA LYS A 22 7.06 5.61 11.31
C LYS A 22 8.38 5.69 10.54
N ARG A 23 9.44 5.09 11.07
CA ARG A 23 10.75 5.03 10.40
C ARG A 23 10.67 4.21 9.11
N TRP A 24 9.95 3.10 9.12
CA TRP A 24 9.75 2.27 7.94
C TRP A 24 9.05 3.04 6.83
N ARG A 25 8.05 3.84 7.16
CA ARG A 25 7.38 4.68 6.18
C ARG A 25 8.35 5.61 5.46
N TYR A 26 9.24 6.26 6.17
CA TYR A 26 10.26 7.12 5.57
C TYR A 26 11.25 6.33 4.73
N THR A 27 11.63 5.14 5.17
CA THR A 27 12.49 4.24 4.37
C THR A 27 11.82 3.87 3.05
N MET A 28 10.52 3.57 3.08
CA MET A 28 9.77 3.23 1.87
C MET A 28 9.55 4.44 0.96
N LEU A 29 9.37 5.62 1.54
CA LEU A 29 9.30 6.86 0.79
C LEU A 29 10.54 7.05 -0.08
N ASP A 30 11.70 6.86 0.52
CA ASP A 30 12.98 6.96 -0.18
C ASP A 30 13.18 5.83 -1.19
N TYR A 31 12.90 4.60 -0.78
CA TYR A 31 13.05 3.41 -1.61
C TYR A 31 12.25 3.51 -2.92
N TYR A 32 11.04 4.05 -2.86
CA TYR A 32 10.15 4.22 -4.01
C TYR A 32 10.23 5.61 -4.64
N ASN A 33 11.29 6.37 -4.36
CA ASN A 33 11.57 7.67 -4.97
C ASN A 33 10.47 8.70 -4.76
N ASN A 34 9.79 8.66 -3.60
CA ASN A 34 8.71 9.60 -3.25
C ASN A 34 7.56 9.59 -4.28
N LYS A 35 7.24 8.44 -4.83
CA LYS A 35 6.23 8.32 -5.89
C LYS A 35 5.14 7.32 -5.53
N ASP A 36 3.93 7.64 -5.99
CA ASP A 36 2.80 6.72 -5.99
C ASP A 36 3.06 5.57 -6.95
N CYS A 37 2.92 4.33 -6.49
CA CYS A 37 3.27 3.15 -7.28
C CYS A 37 2.29 2.84 -8.41
N ILE A 38 1.10 3.46 -8.41
CA ILE A 38 0.14 3.32 -9.51
C ILE A 38 0.36 4.40 -10.56
N THR A 39 0.32 5.66 -10.16
CA THR A 39 0.38 6.78 -11.10
C THR A 39 1.79 7.20 -11.48
N ASN A 40 2.79 6.77 -10.72
CA ASN A 40 4.17 7.21 -10.86
C ASN A 40 4.34 8.72 -10.69
N LYS A 41 3.40 9.37 -10.02
CA LYS A 41 3.43 10.81 -9.69
C LYS A 41 3.90 11.01 -8.26
N PRO A 42 4.38 12.22 -7.89
CA PRO A 42 4.85 12.46 -6.53
C PRO A 42 3.79 12.18 -5.48
N LEU A 43 4.24 11.68 -4.33
CA LEU A 43 3.37 11.51 -3.18
C LEU A 43 3.04 12.87 -2.57
N ARG A 44 1.78 13.04 -2.13
CA ARG A 44 1.28 14.23 -1.47
C ARG A 44 1.26 14.03 0.04
N ASN A 45 0.88 15.06 0.80
CA ASN A 45 0.90 15.03 2.26
C ASN A 45 0.11 13.87 2.87
N ARG A 46 -0.99 13.48 2.23
CA ARG A 46 -1.82 12.34 2.68
C ARG A 46 -1.55 11.14 1.79
N TRP A 47 -0.53 10.39 2.15
CA TRP A 47 -0.21 9.16 1.46
C TRP A 47 -0.26 7.99 2.43
N ASN A 48 -0.48 6.80 1.89
CA ASN A 48 -0.59 5.56 2.64
C ASN A 48 0.49 4.59 2.18
N LEU A 49 1.02 3.82 3.12
CA LEU A 49 1.88 2.71 2.80
C LEU A 49 1.04 1.44 2.82
N HIS A 50 0.72 0.94 1.63
CA HIS A 50 -0.19 -0.19 1.46
C HIS A 50 0.54 -1.52 1.67
N HIS A 51 -0.01 -2.37 2.54
CA HIS A 51 0.44 -3.74 2.71
C HIS A 51 -0.10 -4.61 1.59
N LEU A 52 0.78 -5.35 0.90
CA LEU A 52 0.36 -6.36 -0.06
C LEU A 52 -0.07 -7.65 0.63
N ASP A 53 0.59 -8.01 1.72
CA ASP A 53 0.28 -9.20 2.51
C ASP A 53 -0.56 -8.79 3.72
N LEU A 54 -1.85 -9.12 3.68
CA LEU A 54 -2.81 -8.77 4.73
C LEU A 54 -2.95 -9.85 5.81
N ARG A 55 -2.15 -10.92 5.73
CA ARG A 55 -2.17 -11.97 6.76
C ARG A 55 -1.59 -11.45 8.06
N GLU A 56 -2.24 -11.78 9.17
CA GLU A 56 -1.87 -11.25 10.48
C GLU A 56 -0.46 -11.62 10.90
N GLU A 57 -0.04 -12.85 10.65
CA GLU A 57 1.30 -13.33 11.01
C GLU A 57 2.42 -12.56 10.30
N ASN A 58 2.12 -11.92 9.18
CA ASN A 58 3.10 -11.19 8.39
C ASN A 58 2.91 -9.68 8.45
N TYR A 59 1.93 -9.20 9.21
CA TYR A 59 1.59 -7.76 9.24
C TYR A 59 2.74 -6.88 9.68
N THR A 60 3.56 -7.34 10.60
CA THR A 60 4.69 -6.59 11.15
C THR A 60 6.02 -6.88 10.44
N VAL A 61 6.00 -7.72 9.39
CA VAL A 61 7.22 -8.05 8.64
C VAL A 61 7.54 -6.92 7.67
N LEU A 62 8.69 -6.29 7.86
CA LEU A 62 9.11 -5.12 7.09
C LEU A 62 10.07 -5.52 5.97
N LYS A 63 9.51 -5.86 4.82
CA LYS A 63 10.24 -6.16 3.58
C LYS A 63 9.72 -5.25 2.47
N GLU A 64 10.60 -4.63 1.72
CA GLU A 64 10.27 -3.63 0.69
C GLU A 64 9.26 -4.14 -0.32
N GLU A 65 9.40 -5.37 -0.77
CA GLU A 65 8.52 -5.97 -1.78
C GLU A 65 7.08 -6.17 -1.30
N ARG A 66 6.82 -6.03 0.01
CA ARG A 66 5.48 -6.21 0.58
C ARG A 66 4.71 -4.91 0.75
N PHE A 67 5.30 -3.79 0.35
CA PHE A 67 4.70 -2.47 0.55
C PHE A 67 4.68 -1.69 -0.75
N ARG A 68 3.64 -0.85 -0.89
CA ARG A 68 3.54 0.10 -2.01
C ARG A 68 3.02 1.43 -1.48
N PRO A 69 3.79 2.53 -1.57
CA PRO A 69 3.28 3.85 -1.22
C PRO A 69 2.27 4.33 -2.26
N LEU A 70 1.16 4.86 -1.78
CA LEU A 70 0.07 5.36 -2.60
C LEU A 70 -0.46 6.66 -2.03
N ASN A 71 -0.82 7.61 -2.87
CA ASN A 71 -1.63 8.74 -2.45
C ASN A 71 -2.99 8.23 -1.94
N SER A 72 -3.70 9.04 -1.14
CA SER A 72 -4.94 8.58 -0.53
C SER A 72 -6.01 8.22 -1.56
N ASP A 73 -6.09 8.96 -2.66
CA ASP A 73 -7.07 8.69 -3.73
C ASP A 73 -6.78 7.37 -4.47
N THR A 74 -5.52 7.09 -4.79
CA THR A 74 -5.16 5.80 -5.41
C THR A 74 -5.31 4.64 -4.44
N HIS A 75 -5.03 4.85 -3.16
CA HIS A 75 -5.27 3.86 -2.11
C HIS A 75 -6.77 3.54 -2.00
N ASP A 76 -7.62 4.56 -2.03
CA ASP A 76 -9.08 4.37 -2.02
C ASP A 76 -9.55 3.61 -3.25
N CYS A 77 -8.96 3.89 -4.42
CA CYS A 77 -9.25 3.18 -5.66
C CYS A 77 -8.95 1.68 -5.55
N VAL A 78 -7.82 1.32 -4.95
CA VAL A 78 -7.45 -0.09 -4.73
C VAL A 78 -8.49 -0.77 -3.84
N HIS A 79 -8.89 -0.15 -2.74
CA HIS A 79 -9.89 -0.70 -1.83
C HIS A 79 -11.27 -0.78 -2.48
N PHE A 80 -11.61 0.17 -3.34
CA PHE A 80 -12.83 0.11 -4.15
C PHE A 80 -12.82 -1.13 -5.05
N LEU A 81 -11.72 -1.40 -5.71
CA LEU A 81 -11.59 -2.56 -6.61
C LEU A 81 -11.69 -3.88 -5.85
N TYR A 82 -11.22 -3.94 -4.62
CA TYR A 82 -11.33 -5.14 -3.78
C TYR A 82 -12.78 -5.54 -3.48
N ARG A 83 -13.73 -4.66 -3.66
CA ARG A 83 -15.16 -4.99 -3.50
C ARG A 83 -15.69 -5.86 -4.62
N TYR A 84 -15.08 -5.77 -5.81
CA TYR A 84 -15.52 -6.48 -7.01
C TYR A 84 -14.62 -7.67 -7.35
N TYR A 85 -13.38 -7.62 -6.94
CA TYR A 85 -12.38 -8.62 -7.25
C TYR A 85 -11.76 -9.13 -5.95
N LYS A 86 -11.26 -10.37 -5.97
CA LYS A 86 -10.49 -10.87 -4.83
C LYS A 86 -9.31 -9.92 -4.56
N LYS A 87 -8.92 -9.82 -3.30
CA LYS A 87 -7.78 -9.01 -2.89
C LYS A 87 -6.51 -9.54 -3.55
N ASP A 88 -6.26 -9.09 -4.77
CA ASP A 88 -5.10 -9.46 -5.55
C ASP A 88 -3.89 -8.65 -5.06
N PRO A 89 -2.85 -9.28 -4.50
CA PRO A 89 -1.68 -8.55 -4.02
C PRO A 89 -0.91 -7.85 -5.14
N PHE A 90 -1.14 -8.21 -6.41
CA PHE A 90 -0.46 -7.63 -7.56
C PHE A 90 -1.28 -6.56 -8.28
N ILE A 91 -2.44 -6.17 -7.75
CA ILE A 91 -3.32 -5.22 -8.44
C ILE A 91 -2.62 -3.88 -8.70
N ILE A 92 -1.80 -3.41 -7.76
CA ILE A 92 -1.09 -2.14 -7.89
C ILE A 92 -0.10 -2.20 -9.06
N ASP A 93 0.68 -3.24 -9.13
CA ASP A 93 1.68 -3.43 -10.18
C ASP A 93 1.01 -3.61 -11.55
N ARG A 94 -0.15 -4.29 -11.59
CA ARG A 94 -0.94 -4.45 -12.80
C ARG A 94 -1.54 -3.13 -13.28
N LEU A 95 -2.06 -2.31 -12.37
CA LEU A 95 -2.57 -0.97 -12.71
C LEU A 95 -1.45 -0.08 -13.24
N ARG A 96 -0.25 -0.15 -12.64
CA ARG A 96 0.91 0.58 -13.17
C ARG A 96 1.23 0.16 -14.61
N THR A 97 1.23 -1.12 -14.89
CA THR A 97 1.49 -1.65 -16.24
C THR A 97 0.44 -1.17 -17.24
N ILE A 98 -0.84 -1.20 -16.86
CA ILE A 98 -1.94 -0.73 -17.72
C ILE A 98 -1.75 0.75 -18.05
N LEU A 99 -1.45 1.57 -17.05
CA LEU A 99 -1.24 3.01 -17.26
C LEU A 99 -0.03 3.30 -18.15
N ASP A 100 1.05 2.53 -18.01
CA ASP A 100 2.22 2.65 -18.87
C ASP A 100 1.87 2.34 -20.34
N LEU A 101 1.06 1.30 -20.56
CA LEU A 101 0.56 0.96 -21.91
C LEU A 101 -0.31 2.08 -22.48
N MET A 102 -1.18 2.67 -21.68
CA MET A 102 -2.04 3.77 -22.11
C MET A 102 -1.22 5.00 -22.51
N VAL A 103 -0.21 5.35 -21.74
CA VAL A 103 0.70 6.46 -22.08
C VAL A 103 1.42 6.17 -23.39
N LYS A 104 1.94 4.98 -23.55
CA LYS A 104 2.63 4.56 -24.78
C LYS A 104 1.73 4.64 -26.00
N MET A 105 0.48 4.20 -25.88
CA MET A 105 -0.49 4.30 -26.97
C MET A 105 -0.78 5.73 -27.37
N ASN A 106 -0.78 6.66 -26.42
CA ASN A 106 -1.03 8.09 -26.68
C ASN A 106 0.16 8.78 -27.36
N GLU A 107 1.37 8.24 -27.22
CA GLU A 107 2.59 8.77 -27.85
C GLU A 107 2.70 8.38 -29.34
N ASP A 108 2.02 7.33 -29.73
CA ASP A 108 1.99 6.86 -31.11
C ASP A 108 0.89 7.58 -31.91
#